data_e348c5d77968ae3bdf29a2aa9a018e04
#
_entry.id   e348c5d77968ae3bdf29a2aa9a018e04
#
_cell.length_a   1.000
_cell.length_b   1.000
_cell.length_c   1.000
_cell.angle_alpha   90.00
_cell.angle_beta   90.00
_cell.angle_gamma   90.00
#
_symmetry.space_group_name_H-M   'P 1'
#
loop_
_entity.id
_entity.type
_entity.pdbx_description
1 polymer ?
#
loop_
_entity_poly.entity_id
_entity_poly.type
_entity_poly.pdbx_seq_one_letter_code
_entity_poly.pdbx_strand_id
1 'polypeptide(L)'
;PLSFPFVHHTMPFSETKKSYSEAVKWPYHRLKGLRPIRRNDVVVFNFPAGDTVLLENQNVTYYDTLRSFEESFGKEEGRKRLNEKYTVISRPVDKRENYIKRCVGLPGDSLEVRNGKVWVNGEPQEAIPGLQYNYVVQTSAPFTQYAIDNLGIREYSGYGSGYYMNLTDELAEKVRGLSNVISVNRYICLLYTSPSP
;
A
#
# COMPACT_ATOMS: atom_id res chain seq x y z
N PRO A 1 -0.71 -8.36 -25.20
CA PRO A 1 -1.99 -8.75 -25.83
C PRO A 1 -2.69 -7.58 -26.51
N LEU A 2 -3.52 -7.90 -27.50
CA LEU A 2 -4.36 -6.92 -28.19
C LEU A 2 -5.51 -6.51 -27.26
N SER A 3 -5.68 -5.19 -27.03
CA SER A 3 -6.65 -4.66 -26.07
C SER A 3 -7.72 -3.84 -26.73
N PHE A 4 -8.93 -3.86 -26.16
CA PHE A 4 -9.98 -2.91 -26.52
C PHE A 4 -9.57 -1.49 -26.07
N PRO A 5 -9.77 -0.45 -26.91
CA PRO A 5 -9.35 0.92 -26.56
C PRO A 5 -10.04 1.41 -25.29
N PHE A 6 -9.29 2.21 -24.48
CA PHE A 6 -9.74 2.87 -23.26
C PHE A 6 -10.19 1.97 -22.11
N VAL A 7 -9.97 0.66 -22.20
CA VAL A 7 -10.32 -0.31 -21.14
C VAL A 7 -9.08 -1.11 -20.74
N HIS A 8 -8.87 -1.28 -19.44
CA HIS A 8 -7.64 -1.91 -18.95
C HIS A 8 -7.80 -3.42 -18.74
N HIS A 9 -8.77 -3.87 -17.95
CA HIS A 9 -8.91 -5.28 -17.55
C HIS A 9 -10.17 -5.96 -18.11
N THR A 10 -11.34 -5.35 -17.91
CA THR A 10 -12.63 -5.92 -18.30
C THR A 10 -13.34 -5.04 -19.30
N MET A 11 -14.22 -5.63 -20.09
CA MET A 11 -15.08 -4.91 -21.05
C MET A 11 -16.02 -3.95 -20.31
N PRO A 12 -16.39 -2.80 -20.93
CA PRO A 12 -17.44 -1.96 -20.41
C PRO A 12 -18.72 -2.79 -20.15
N PHE A 13 -19.37 -2.54 -19.03
CA PHE A 13 -20.60 -3.24 -18.62
C PHE A 13 -20.45 -4.74 -18.31
N SER A 14 -19.21 -5.24 -18.11
CA SER A 14 -18.95 -6.62 -17.70
C SER A 14 -17.84 -6.68 -16.68
N GLU A 15 -18.10 -7.32 -15.54
CA GLU A 15 -17.10 -7.49 -14.47
C GLU A 15 -16.13 -8.66 -14.73
N THR A 16 -16.54 -9.62 -15.59
CA THR A 16 -15.78 -10.85 -15.80
C THR A 16 -15.17 -11.00 -17.19
N LYS A 17 -15.75 -10.32 -18.22
CA LYS A 17 -15.29 -10.45 -19.60
C LYS A 17 -14.00 -9.65 -19.83
N LYS A 18 -12.90 -10.34 -20.16
CA LYS A 18 -11.61 -9.70 -20.43
C LYS A 18 -11.73 -8.68 -21.59
N SER A 19 -11.09 -7.51 -21.44
CA SER A 19 -10.99 -6.47 -22.46
C SER A 19 -9.84 -6.67 -23.44
N TYR A 20 -9.11 -7.80 -23.33
CA TYR A 20 -7.95 -8.11 -24.15
C TYR A 20 -7.97 -9.55 -24.61
N SER A 21 -7.35 -9.79 -25.79
CA SER A 21 -7.16 -11.13 -26.34
C SER A 21 -5.71 -11.57 -26.18
N GLU A 22 -5.51 -12.77 -25.69
CA GLU A 22 -4.20 -13.40 -25.59
C GLU A 22 -3.82 -14.24 -26.83
N ALA A 23 -4.69 -14.27 -27.86
CA ALA A 23 -4.43 -14.98 -29.13
C ALA A 23 -3.22 -14.37 -29.86
N VAL A 24 -3.03 -13.04 -29.75
CA VAL A 24 -1.87 -12.35 -30.33
C VAL A 24 -1.03 -11.80 -29.17
N LYS A 25 0.14 -12.41 -28.96
CA LYS A 25 1.12 -12.00 -27.95
C LYS A 25 2.44 -11.64 -28.62
N TRP A 26 2.91 -10.42 -28.41
CA TRP A 26 4.26 -10.02 -28.74
C TRP A 26 5.20 -10.47 -27.61
N PRO A 27 6.45 -10.86 -27.90
CA PRO A 27 7.43 -11.15 -26.87
C PRO A 27 7.57 -9.94 -25.93
N TYR A 28 7.51 -10.20 -24.62
CA TYR A 28 7.76 -9.13 -23.65
C TYR A 28 9.22 -8.71 -23.70
N HIS A 29 9.45 -7.44 -23.94
CA HIS A 29 10.79 -6.85 -23.96
C HIS A 29 10.89 -5.69 -22.99
N ARG A 30 11.85 -5.75 -22.09
CA ARG A 30 12.12 -4.66 -21.16
C ARG A 30 13.26 -3.80 -21.71
N LEU A 31 12.98 -2.53 -21.90
CA LEU A 31 14.01 -1.57 -22.32
C LEU A 31 15.07 -1.43 -21.21
N LYS A 32 16.32 -1.21 -21.61
CA LYS A 32 17.42 -0.93 -20.69
C LYS A 32 17.15 0.40 -19.98
N GLY A 33 17.32 0.43 -18.66
CA GLY A 33 17.19 1.66 -17.89
C GLY A 33 18.26 2.67 -18.25
N LEU A 34 17.91 3.96 -18.20
CA LEU A 34 18.83 5.07 -18.49
C LEU A 34 19.87 5.24 -17.37
N ARG A 35 19.51 4.92 -16.14
CA ARG A 35 20.38 4.96 -14.97
C ARG A 35 19.98 3.88 -13.95
N PRO A 36 20.89 3.45 -13.07
CA PRO A 36 20.52 2.57 -11.96
C PRO A 36 19.59 3.29 -10.98
N ILE A 37 18.72 2.52 -10.35
CA ILE A 37 17.85 3.01 -9.28
C ILE A 37 18.71 3.35 -8.06
N ARG A 38 18.39 4.46 -7.39
CA ARG A 38 19.03 4.91 -6.16
C ARG A 38 18.03 4.89 -5.00
N ARG A 39 18.54 4.90 -3.76
CA ARG A 39 17.68 5.11 -2.59
C ARG A 39 16.95 6.45 -2.72
N ASN A 40 15.71 6.48 -2.25
CA ASN A 40 14.77 7.60 -2.35
C ASN A 40 14.22 7.91 -3.75
N ASP A 41 14.63 7.20 -4.82
CA ASP A 41 13.96 7.30 -6.11
C ASP A 41 12.50 6.84 -6.01
N VAL A 42 11.62 7.53 -6.72
CA VAL A 42 10.25 7.06 -6.92
C VAL A 42 10.24 6.09 -8.10
N VAL A 43 9.84 4.86 -7.84
CA VAL A 43 9.86 3.78 -8.83
C VAL A 43 8.47 3.27 -9.13
N VAL A 44 8.24 2.94 -10.40
CA VAL A 44 7.02 2.27 -10.87
C VAL A 44 7.37 0.83 -11.18
N PHE A 45 6.59 -0.10 -10.64
CA PHE A 45 6.81 -1.54 -10.83
C PHE A 45 5.49 -2.31 -10.85
N ASN A 46 5.48 -3.48 -11.47
CA ASN A 46 4.34 -4.37 -11.41
C ASN A 46 4.30 -5.08 -10.06
N PHE A 47 3.10 -5.49 -9.61
CA PHE A 47 2.95 -6.24 -8.37
C PHE A 47 3.81 -7.51 -8.39
N PRO A 48 4.73 -7.69 -7.42
CA PRO A 48 5.77 -8.73 -7.50
C PRO A 48 5.22 -10.15 -7.41
N ALA A 49 4.08 -10.37 -6.77
CA ALA A 49 3.44 -11.67 -6.64
C ALA A 49 2.69 -12.14 -7.91
N GLY A 50 2.87 -11.47 -9.06
CA GLY A 50 2.37 -11.92 -10.35
C GLY A 50 0.95 -11.47 -10.71
N ASP A 51 0.35 -10.58 -9.92
CA ASP A 51 -0.99 -10.03 -10.15
C ASP A 51 -2.05 -11.11 -10.42
N THR A 52 -2.11 -12.08 -9.52
CA THR A 52 -3.16 -13.10 -9.48
C THR A 52 -4.43 -12.47 -8.91
N VAL A 53 -5.55 -12.63 -9.60
CA VAL A 53 -6.83 -12.04 -9.23
C VAL A 53 -7.96 -13.09 -9.31
N LEU A 54 -9.01 -12.83 -8.54
CA LEU A 54 -10.26 -13.57 -8.61
C LEU A 54 -11.15 -12.87 -9.65
N LEU A 55 -11.53 -13.55 -10.71
CA LEU A 55 -12.25 -12.95 -11.82
C LEU A 55 -13.59 -12.35 -11.38
N GLU A 56 -14.28 -13.04 -10.48
CA GLU A 56 -15.59 -12.65 -9.96
C GLU A 56 -15.53 -11.59 -8.85
N ASN A 57 -14.34 -11.36 -8.26
CA ASN A 57 -14.15 -10.37 -7.21
C ASN A 57 -12.77 -9.73 -7.29
N GLN A 58 -12.60 -8.76 -8.18
CA GLN A 58 -11.33 -8.09 -8.43
C GLN A 58 -11.00 -6.97 -7.42
N ASN A 59 -11.94 -6.66 -6.50
CA ASN A 59 -11.74 -5.63 -5.47
C ASN A 59 -10.96 -6.13 -4.24
N VAL A 60 -10.80 -7.44 -4.10
CA VAL A 60 -10.02 -8.07 -3.02
C VAL A 60 -8.78 -8.75 -3.58
N THR A 61 -7.72 -8.78 -2.79
CA THR A 61 -6.51 -9.47 -3.22
C THR A 61 -6.68 -10.98 -3.14
N TYR A 62 -6.18 -11.69 -4.13
CA TYR A 62 -6.16 -13.15 -4.13
C TYR A 62 -5.54 -13.71 -2.85
N TYR A 63 -4.41 -13.14 -2.41
CA TYR A 63 -3.67 -13.65 -1.25
C TYR A 63 -4.38 -13.45 0.08
N ASP A 64 -5.13 -12.36 0.24
CA ASP A 64 -5.92 -12.15 1.47
C ASP A 64 -7.11 -13.10 1.52
N THR A 65 -7.78 -13.30 0.38
CA THR A 65 -8.86 -14.28 0.27
C THR A 65 -8.34 -15.69 0.49
N LEU A 66 -7.20 -16.05 -0.11
CA LEU A 66 -6.58 -17.36 0.10
C LEU A 66 -6.25 -17.60 1.57
N ARG A 67 -5.64 -16.62 2.25
CA ARG A 67 -5.31 -16.71 3.68
C ARG A 67 -6.55 -16.93 4.53
N SER A 68 -7.63 -16.18 4.28
CA SER A 68 -8.91 -16.36 4.99
C SER A 68 -9.51 -17.76 4.81
N PHE A 69 -9.42 -18.32 3.60
CA PHE A 69 -9.87 -19.69 3.33
C PHE A 69 -8.96 -20.73 4.00
N GLU A 70 -7.65 -20.52 3.98
CA GLU A 70 -6.68 -21.41 4.63
C GLU A 70 -6.83 -21.38 6.16
N GLU A 71 -7.13 -20.24 6.76
CA GLU A 71 -7.41 -20.09 8.19
C GLU A 71 -8.73 -20.79 8.59
N SER A 72 -9.74 -20.74 7.72
CA SER A 72 -11.06 -21.33 8.01
C SER A 72 -11.12 -22.83 7.81
N PHE A 73 -10.41 -23.38 6.82
CA PHE A 73 -10.57 -24.77 6.36
C PHE A 73 -9.25 -25.57 6.34
N GLY A 74 -8.14 -24.95 6.73
CA GLY A 74 -6.82 -25.55 6.57
C GLY A 74 -6.24 -25.32 5.17
N LYS A 75 -4.91 -25.47 5.04
CA LYS A 75 -4.14 -25.03 3.87
C LYS A 75 -4.57 -25.69 2.55
N GLU A 76 -4.77 -27.01 2.53
CA GLU A 76 -5.13 -27.73 1.30
C GLU A 76 -6.60 -27.57 0.94
N GLU A 77 -7.49 -27.79 1.92
CA GLU A 77 -8.93 -27.67 1.70
C GLU A 77 -9.35 -26.23 1.41
N GLY A 78 -8.75 -25.25 2.09
CA GLY A 78 -8.99 -23.83 1.83
C GLY A 78 -8.67 -23.45 0.39
N ARG A 79 -7.52 -23.88 -0.14
CA ARG A 79 -7.12 -23.63 -1.54
C ARG A 79 -8.06 -24.30 -2.53
N LYS A 80 -8.48 -25.54 -2.25
CA LYS A 80 -9.43 -26.27 -3.08
C LYS A 80 -10.77 -25.54 -3.17
N ARG A 81 -11.35 -25.17 -2.04
CA ARG A 81 -12.62 -24.43 -1.96
C ARG A 81 -12.57 -23.07 -2.62
N LEU A 82 -11.42 -22.36 -2.50
CA LEU A 82 -11.23 -21.10 -3.19
C LEU A 82 -11.28 -21.29 -4.71
N ASN A 83 -10.59 -22.31 -5.24
CA ASN A 83 -10.57 -22.61 -6.67
C ASN A 83 -11.92 -23.15 -7.20
N GLU A 84 -12.73 -23.79 -6.34
CA GLU A 84 -14.10 -24.21 -6.67
C GLU A 84 -15.07 -23.01 -6.73
N LYS A 85 -14.84 -22.02 -5.85
CA LYS A 85 -15.70 -20.84 -5.74
C LYS A 85 -15.36 -19.73 -6.74
N TYR A 86 -14.09 -19.55 -7.07
CA TYR A 86 -13.61 -18.44 -7.89
C TYR A 86 -12.74 -18.92 -9.04
N THR A 87 -12.84 -18.22 -10.17
CA THR A 87 -11.92 -18.39 -11.30
C THR A 87 -10.65 -17.60 -11.06
N VAL A 88 -9.55 -18.31 -10.75
CA VAL A 88 -8.25 -17.68 -10.48
C VAL A 88 -7.54 -17.44 -11.80
N ILE A 89 -7.19 -16.18 -12.10
CA ILE A 89 -6.44 -15.79 -13.30
C ILE A 89 -5.19 -15.02 -12.93
N SER A 90 -4.12 -15.18 -13.73
CA SER A 90 -2.93 -14.33 -13.66
C SER A 90 -2.90 -13.42 -14.87
N ARG A 91 -2.76 -12.13 -14.64
CA ARG A 91 -2.72 -11.16 -15.75
C ARG A 91 -1.35 -11.16 -16.44
N PRO A 92 -1.31 -11.03 -17.78
CA PRO A 92 -0.05 -10.84 -18.49
C PRO A 92 0.64 -9.54 -18.04
N VAL A 93 1.96 -9.45 -18.20
CA VAL A 93 2.80 -8.38 -17.64
C VAL A 93 2.31 -6.98 -17.99
N ASP A 94 1.87 -6.76 -19.22
CA ASP A 94 1.32 -5.50 -19.73
C ASP A 94 -0.12 -5.17 -19.23
N LYS A 95 -0.73 -6.09 -18.49
CA LYS A 95 -2.05 -5.94 -17.85
C LYS A 95 -2.00 -5.99 -16.34
N ARG A 96 -0.81 -6.10 -15.76
CA ARG A 96 -0.62 -6.08 -14.31
C ARG A 96 -0.78 -4.68 -13.76
N GLU A 97 -1.24 -4.59 -12.52
CA GLU A 97 -1.28 -3.33 -11.78
C GLU A 97 0.12 -2.75 -11.60
N ASN A 98 0.23 -1.45 -11.83
CA ASN A 98 1.44 -0.70 -11.62
C ASN A 98 1.38 -0.01 -10.26
N TYR A 99 2.38 -0.27 -9.44
CA TYR A 99 2.56 0.39 -8.16
C TYR A 99 3.64 1.45 -8.26
N ILE A 100 3.39 2.59 -7.63
CA ILE A 100 4.37 3.65 -7.47
C ILE A 100 4.77 3.72 -6.00
N LYS A 101 6.04 3.51 -5.71
CA LYS A 101 6.58 3.55 -4.34
C LYS A 101 7.97 4.18 -4.34
N ARG A 102 8.37 4.71 -3.19
CA ARG A 102 9.73 5.17 -2.97
C ARG A 102 10.64 3.97 -2.70
N CYS A 103 11.81 3.94 -3.34
CA CYS A 103 12.82 2.91 -3.12
C CYS A 103 13.57 3.23 -1.83
N VAL A 104 13.29 2.53 -0.75
CA VAL A 104 13.93 2.75 0.56
C VAL A 104 15.22 1.96 0.73
N GLY A 105 15.41 0.85 0.01
CA GLY A 105 16.60 0.02 0.06
C GLY A 105 16.95 -0.58 -1.29
N LEU A 106 18.22 -0.88 -1.49
CA LEU A 106 18.77 -1.51 -2.69
C LEU A 106 19.16 -2.96 -2.40
N PRO A 107 19.34 -3.81 -3.42
CA PRO A 107 19.87 -5.14 -3.23
C PRO A 107 21.18 -5.15 -2.44
N GLY A 108 21.22 -5.93 -1.36
CA GLY A 108 22.37 -5.99 -0.44
C GLY A 108 22.27 -5.03 0.76
N ASP A 109 21.27 -4.14 0.82
CA ASP A 109 21.06 -3.32 2.00
C ASP A 109 20.40 -4.12 3.12
N SER A 110 20.84 -3.86 4.36
CA SER A 110 20.14 -4.27 5.57
C SER A 110 19.12 -3.21 5.95
N LEU A 111 17.84 -3.59 6.04
CA LEU A 111 16.74 -2.71 6.41
C LEU A 111 16.24 -3.05 7.81
N GLU A 112 16.02 -2.02 8.61
CA GLU A 112 15.44 -2.15 9.95
C GLU A 112 14.45 -1.01 10.20
N VAL A 113 13.39 -1.29 10.94
CA VAL A 113 12.45 -0.26 11.41
C VAL A 113 12.58 -0.14 12.93
N ARG A 114 13.08 1.00 13.39
CA ARG A 114 13.22 1.34 14.82
C ARG A 114 12.31 2.50 15.16
N ASN A 115 11.38 2.30 16.08
CA ASN A 115 10.45 3.34 16.52
C ASN A 115 9.71 4.04 15.35
N GLY A 116 9.29 3.25 14.34
CA GLY A 116 8.58 3.76 13.16
C GLY A 116 9.46 4.53 12.17
N LYS A 117 10.80 4.52 12.33
CA LYS A 117 11.76 5.11 11.39
C LYS A 117 12.55 4.01 10.69
N VAL A 118 12.78 4.19 9.40
CA VAL A 118 13.58 3.27 8.59
C VAL A 118 15.06 3.54 8.82
N TRP A 119 15.82 2.45 9.01
CA TRP A 119 17.27 2.43 9.11
C TRP A 119 17.82 1.57 7.97
N VAL A 120 18.87 2.02 7.33
CA VAL A 120 19.51 1.33 6.21
C VAL A 120 20.98 1.17 6.54
N ASN A 121 21.45 -0.09 6.59
CA ASN A 121 22.85 -0.42 6.94
C ASN A 121 23.30 0.17 8.29
N GLY A 122 22.40 0.22 9.27
CA GLY A 122 22.66 0.74 10.60
C GLY A 122 22.57 2.25 10.76
N GLU A 123 22.28 2.99 9.67
CA GLU A 123 22.13 4.44 9.69
C GLU A 123 20.64 4.82 9.48
N PRO A 124 20.13 5.87 10.15
CA PRO A 124 18.78 6.32 9.93
C PRO A 124 18.63 6.86 8.51
N GLN A 125 17.49 6.56 7.87
CA GLN A 125 17.19 7.11 6.56
C GLN A 125 17.13 8.65 6.63
N GLU A 126 17.67 9.31 5.60
CA GLU A 126 17.58 10.76 5.45
C GLU A 126 16.13 11.26 5.57
N ALA A 127 15.95 12.44 6.15
CA ALA A 127 14.65 13.06 6.27
C ALA A 127 14.05 13.32 4.88
N ILE A 128 12.88 12.73 4.62
CA ILE A 128 12.15 12.92 3.37
C ILE A 128 11.14 14.04 3.59
N PRO A 129 11.21 15.15 2.81
CA PRO A 129 10.26 16.24 2.95
C PRO A 129 8.81 15.74 2.79
N GLY A 130 7.93 16.15 3.70
CA GLY A 130 6.52 15.79 3.67
C GLY A 130 6.22 14.34 4.10
N LEU A 131 7.19 13.59 4.64
CA LEU A 131 6.95 12.27 5.20
C LEU A 131 5.98 12.37 6.37
N GLN A 132 4.89 11.62 6.29
CA GLN A 132 3.86 11.58 7.32
C GLN A 132 3.91 10.26 8.10
N TYR A 133 3.51 10.36 9.35
CA TYR A 133 3.36 9.22 10.25
C TYR A 133 1.98 9.23 10.88
N ASN A 134 1.53 8.08 11.33
CA ASN A 134 0.29 7.97 12.09
C ASN A 134 0.51 8.49 13.52
N TYR A 135 -0.35 9.40 13.94
CA TYR A 135 -0.38 9.92 15.31
C TYR A 135 -1.74 9.64 15.96
N VAL A 136 -1.69 9.36 17.26
CA VAL A 136 -2.85 9.34 18.13
C VAL A 136 -2.89 10.67 18.86
N VAL A 137 -3.94 11.43 18.62
CA VAL A 137 -4.17 12.76 19.20
C VAL A 137 -5.35 12.67 20.15
N GLN A 138 -5.14 12.95 21.43
CA GLN A 138 -6.22 13.07 22.42
C GLN A 138 -6.59 14.52 22.63
N THR A 139 -7.89 14.80 22.70
CA THR A 139 -8.41 16.16 22.80
C THR A 139 -9.42 16.29 23.93
N SER A 140 -9.48 17.47 24.55
CA SER A 140 -10.49 17.83 25.53
C SER A 140 -11.81 18.27 24.89
N ALA A 141 -11.74 18.75 23.65
CA ALA A 141 -12.88 19.13 22.83
C ALA A 141 -12.61 18.77 21.36
N PRO A 142 -13.64 18.43 20.56
CA PRO A 142 -13.49 18.10 19.16
C PRO A 142 -12.85 19.26 18.36
N PHE A 143 -12.08 18.90 17.31
CA PHE A 143 -11.65 19.87 16.33
C PHE A 143 -12.86 20.36 15.50
N THR A 144 -12.88 21.66 15.22
CA THR A 144 -13.78 22.18 14.20
C THR A 144 -13.25 21.85 12.81
N GLN A 145 -14.14 21.69 11.82
CA GLN A 145 -13.73 21.47 10.45
C GLN A 145 -12.78 22.57 9.95
N TYR A 146 -13.06 23.82 10.32
CA TYR A 146 -12.20 24.97 10.01
C TYR A 146 -10.76 24.80 10.55
N ALA A 147 -10.60 24.28 11.77
CA ALA A 147 -9.28 24.06 12.34
C ALA A 147 -8.50 22.97 11.60
N ILE A 148 -9.18 21.88 11.21
CA ILE A 148 -8.60 20.77 10.42
C ILE A 148 -8.15 21.27 9.04
N ASP A 149 -9.01 22.01 8.35
CA ASP A 149 -8.73 22.54 7.02
C ASP A 149 -7.58 23.56 7.05
N ASN A 150 -7.57 24.43 8.04
CA ASN A 150 -6.52 25.45 8.23
C ASN A 150 -5.15 24.85 8.58
N LEU A 151 -5.12 23.73 9.29
CA LEU A 151 -3.90 22.96 9.54
C LEU A 151 -3.46 22.12 8.33
N GLY A 152 -4.30 21.99 7.31
CA GLY A 152 -4.03 21.17 6.13
C GLY A 152 -4.03 19.67 6.41
N ILE A 153 -4.74 19.21 7.46
CA ILE A 153 -4.87 17.80 7.79
C ILE A 153 -5.86 17.15 6.84
N ARG A 154 -5.40 16.21 6.02
CA ARG A 154 -6.21 15.57 4.99
C ARG A 154 -6.75 14.20 5.39
N GLU A 155 -5.96 13.46 6.16
CA GLU A 155 -6.26 12.10 6.57
C GLU A 155 -6.37 12.02 8.08
N TYR A 156 -7.59 11.83 8.56
CA TYR A 156 -7.87 11.64 9.97
C TYR A 156 -9.13 10.79 10.17
N SER A 157 -9.22 10.12 11.30
CA SER A 157 -10.42 9.45 11.76
C SER A 157 -10.63 9.68 13.25
N GLY A 158 -11.85 10.00 13.66
CA GLY A 158 -12.20 10.17 15.06
C GLY A 158 -12.42 8.82 15.75
N TYR A 159 -12.02 8.72 17.02
CA TYR A 159 -12.38 7.63 17.91
C TYR A 159 -12.56 8.14 19.33
N GLY A 160 -13.71 7.90 19.96
CA GLY A 160 -13.98 8.38 21.30
C GLY A 160 -13.68 9.89 21.47
N SER A 161 -12.76 10.23 22.38
CA SER A 161 -12.28 11.60 22.64
C SER A 161 -10.99 11.95 21.88
N GLY A 162 -10.67 11.25 20.81
CA GLY A 162 -9.41 11.46 20.10
C GLY A 162 -9.49 11.22 18.59
N TYR A 163 -8.32 11.29 17.97
CA TYR A 163 -8.16 11.16 16.53
C TYR A 163 -6.93 10.32 16.18
N TYR A 164 -7.06 9.50 15.13
CA TYR A 164 -5.93 9.02 14.36
C TYR A 164 -5.69 10.01 13.22
N MET A 165 -4.48 10.54 13.10
CA MET A 165 -4.13 11.56 12.12
C MET A 165 -2.83 11.20 11.43
N ASN A 166 -2.76 11.39 10.09
CA ASN A 166 -1.50 11.34 9.35
C ASN A 166 -0.87 12.73 9.33
N LEU A 167 0.24 12.89 10.06
CA LEU A 167 0.92 14.17 10.24
C LEU A 167 2.40 14.06 9.91
N THR A 168 2.98 15.14 9.38
CA THR A 168 4.44 15.32 9.44
C THR A 168 4.87 15.63 10.88
N ASP A 169 6.14 15.41 11.20
CA ASP A 169 6.66 15.74 12.54
C ASP A 169 6.43 17.23 12.88
N GLU A 170 6.61 18.12 11.91
CA GLU A 170 6.38 19.57 12.08
C GLU A 170 4.90 19.90 12.37
N LEU A 171 3.99 19.23 11.65
CA LEU A 171 2.55 19.44 11.85
C LEU A 171 2.10 18.85 13.20
N ALA A 172 2.68 17.74 13.63
CA ALA A 172 2.42 17.15 14.94
C ALA A 172 2.81 18.10 16.08
N GLU A 173 3.94 18.85 15.95
CA GLU A 173 4.31 19.89 16.91
C GLU A 173 3.30 21.07 16.93
N LYS A 174 2.83 21.50 15.75
CA LYS A 174 1.78 22.54 15.70
C LYS A 174 0.49 22.07 16.35
N VAL A 175 0.07 20.83 16.10
CA VAL A 175 -1.12 20.23 16.72
C VAL A 175 -0.94 20.14 18.25
N ARG A 176 0.26 19.76 18.74
CA ARG A 176 0.57 19.69 20.18
C ARG A 176 0.42 21.04 20.89
N GLY A 177 0.68 22.15 20.20
CA GLY A 177 0.53 23.52 20.73
C GLY A 177 -0.90 24.03 20.84
N LEU A 178 -1.91 23.29 20.41
CA LEU A 178 -3.31 23.72 20.45
C LEU A 178 -3.90 23.53 21.85
N SER A 179 -4.72 24.49 22.28
CA SER A 179 -5.28 24.52 23.63
C SER A 179 -6.23 23.39 24.00
N ASN A 180 -6.86 22.79 22.99
CA ASN A 180 -7.78 21.65 23.16
C ASN A 180 -7.09 20.29 23.03
N VAL A 181 -5.78 20.23 22.80
CA VAL A 181 -5.01 18.99 22.66
C VAL A 181 -4.40 18.59 23.99
N ILE A 182 -4.67 17.36 24.42
CA ILE A 182 -4.14 16.77 25.66
C ILE A 182 -2.82 16.06 25.38
N SER A 183 -2.76 15.26 24.31
CA SER A 183 -1.54 14.53 23.95
C SER A 183 -1.47 14.24 22.44
N VAL A 184 -0.24 14.19 21.93
CA VAL A 184 0.08 13.80 20.54
C VAL A 184 1.18 12.76 20.59
N ASN A 185 0.86 11.52 20.29
CA ASN A 185 1.79 10.40 20.33
C ASN A 185 1.86 9.71 18.97
N ARG A 186 3.08 9.39 18.51
CA ARG A 186 3.24 8.60 17.30
C ARG A 186 2.67 7.21 17.50
N TYR A 187 1.80 6.76 16.60
CA TYR A 187 1.29 5.40 16.62
C TYR A 187 2.34 4.46 16.01
N ILE A 188 2.89 3.58 16.83
CA ILE A 188 3.88 2.60 16.43
C ILE A 188 3.24 1.23 16.57
N CYS A 189 3.06 0.53 15.44
CA CYS A 189 2.60 -0.86 15.47
C CYS A 189 3.75 -1.77 15.87
N LEU A 190 3.68 -2.38 17.04
CA LEU A 190 4.72 -3.26 17.56
C LEU A 190 4.93 -4.54 16.72
N LEU A 191 3.96 -4.89 15.87
CA LEU A 191 4.07 -6.05 14.98
C LEU A 191 5.09 -5.88 13.84
N TYR A 192 5.54 -4.64 13.57
CA TYR A 192 6.50 -4.32 12.51
C TYR A 192 7.92 -4.04 13.02
N THR A 193 8.21 -4.33 14.28
CA THR A 193 9.55 -4.11 14.85
C THR A 193 10.47 -5.34 14.73
N SER A 194 10.07 -6.39 13.99
CA SER A 194 10.95 -7.51 13.69
C SER A 194 12.03 -7.11 12.69
N PRO A 195 13.30 -7.39 12.93
CA PRO A 195 14.31 -7.32 11.88
C PRO A 195 13.92 -8.28 10.76
N SER A 196 13.99 -7.82 9.52
CA SER A 196 13.82 -8.69 8.36
C SER A 196 14.95 -9.71 8.36
N PRO A 197 14.68 -11.00 8.18
CA PRO A 197 15.70 -12.04 8.13
C PRO A 197 16.68 -11.82 6.98
#